data_221a9bede8311e4653b36fea75400b50
#
_entry.id   221a9bede8311e4653b36fea75400b50
#
_cell.length_a   1.000
_cell.length_b   1.000
_cell.length_c   1.000
_cell.angle_alpha   90.00
_cell.angle_beta   90.00
_cell.angle_gamma   90.00
#
_symmetry.space_group_name_H-M   'P 1'
#
loop_
_entity.id
_entity.type
_entity.pdbx_description
1 polymer ?
#
loop_
_entity_poly.entity_id
_entity_poly.type
_entity_poly.pdbx_seq_one_letter_code
_entity_poly.pdbx_strand_id
1 'polypeptide(L)'
;MLASVAMLQVQLPDYLHEEILLHPENRKFPQFDLTHLLATVFAPTEGCRVCILIDFDEPAELIKDLAFLNQEGFPIQKNAHQHFYQGLKHGTMEALGMSGGEIYAFGCTHGSNLDLEDGVWDTAGNRLSLDADIYPNYDLILCISTFSATAPLTAKAKQFGFRGATLHGLNDVILNSGLAVDYHQVSADAERLRLALTKPDSVEIDFALEDGRILTAWLGLGGQEAQKSHGLCLGKTPDIANLPAGEVYFVPCDARGQFPMKYEDGTLGVLDVKDRCIYRSTLIAGNQATIDAHNARLKDDPMTGTLGELGFGTQVLPVSGADIQDEKVLGTCHLATGRDDHLGGDILPSMFKKHENSTHDDILFAPHKTPNFNIRQVRMKRGDQEEILIENFRPSRYLMDALASGR
;
A
#
# COMPACT_ATOMS: atom_id res chain seq x y z
N MET A 1 27.65 19.45 -44.82
CA MET A 1 26.78 18.32 -44.56
C MET A 1 26.43 18.34 -43.05
N LEU A 2 25.29 18.94 -42.73
CA LEU A 2 24.74 18.93 -41.36
C LEU A 2 23.89 17.65 -41.23
N ALA A 3 24.38 16.68 -40.48
CA ALA A 3 23.60 15.48 -40.14
C ALA A 3 22.52 15.89 -39.15
N SER A 4 21.27 15.87 -39.60
CA SER A 4 20.09 15.97 -38.76
C SER A 4 20.07 14.76 -37.83
N VAL A 5 20.34 14.98 -36.54
CA VAL A 5 20.06 13.99 -35.49
C VAL A 5 18.53 13.97 -35.36
N ALA A 6 17.91 12.97 -35.93
CA ALA A 6 16.51 12.65 -35.66
C ALA A 6 16.42 12.26 -34.18
N MET A 7 15.88 13.14 -33.34
CA MET A 7 15.42 12.75 -32.01
C MET A 7 14.36 11.65 -32.24
N LEU A 8 14.68 10.42 -31.86
CA LEU A 8 13.71 9.37 -31.71
C LEU A 8 12.69 9.87 -30.66
N GLN A 9 11.51 10.27 -31.14
CA GLN A 9 10.38 10.50 -30.23
C GLN A 9 10.06 9.16 -29.58
N VAL A 10 10.42 9.02 -28.31
CA VAL A 10 10.03 7.87 -27.50
C VAL A 10 8.51 7.90 -27.39
N GLN A 11 7.86 6.93 -28.01
CA GLN A 11 6.41 6.82 -27.98
C GLN A 11 5.99 6.35 -26.59
N LEU A 12 5.28 7.22 -25.86
CA LEU A 12 4.71 6.83 -24.55
C LEU A 12 3.69 5.70 -24.74
N PRO A 13 3.58 4.77 -23.79
CA PRO A 13 2.47 3.83 -23.78
C PRO A 13 1.14 4.57 -23.69
N ASP A 14 0.10 3.93 -24.22
CA ASP A 14 -1.24 4.53 -24.28
C ASP A 14 -1.74 4.99 -22.90
N TYR A 15 -1.42 4.27 -21.82
CA TYR A 15 -1.84 4.62 -20.46
C TYR A 15 -1.10 5.83 -19.85
N LEU A 16 -0.04 6.35 -20.49
CA LEU A 16 0.65 7.58 -20.09
C LEU A 16 0.28 8.78 -20.97
N HIS A 17 -0.68 8.64 -21.90
CA HIS A 17 -1.20 9.77 -22.66
C HIS A 17 -2.03 10.69 -21.76
N GLU A 18 -2.00 11.98 -22.03
CA GLU A 18 -2.65 13.02 -21.22
C GLU A 18 -4.14 12.73 -20.96
N GLU A 19 -4.86 12.21 -21.94
CA GLU A 19 -6.27 11.82 -21.80
C GLU A 19 -6.48 10.75 -20.74
N ILE A 20 -5.63 9.73 -20.69
CA ILE A 20 -5.71 8.65 -19.68
C ILE A 20 -5.22 9.14 -18.32
N LEU A 21 -4.20 10.00 -18.27
CA LEU A 21 -3.73 10.60 -17.02
C LEU A 21 -4.79 11.50 -16.36
N LEU A 22 -5.59 12.19 -17.17
CA LEU A 22 -6.68 13.04 -16.69
C LEU A 22 -7.94 12.23 -16.34
N HIS A 23 -8.15 11.12 -17.03
CA HIS A 23 -9.33 10.26 -16.92
C HIS A 23 -8.91 8.79 -16.81
N PRO A 24 -8.28 8.38 -15.67
CA PRO A 24 -7.78 7.02 -15.49
C PRO A 24 -8.89 5.95 -15.56
N GLU A 25 -10.14 6.34 -15.36
CA GLU A 25 -11.31 5.49 -15.56
C GLU A 25 -11.52 5.07 -17.03
N ASN A 26 -10.92 5.78 -17.98
CA ASN A 26 -10.96 5.43 -19.41
C ASN A 26 -9.89 4.38 -19.78
N ARG A 27 -8.94 4.08 -18.88
CA ARG A 27 -7.95 3.02 -19.10
C ARG A 27 -8.63 1.66 -19.13
N LYS A 28 -8.34 0.89 -20.17
CA LYS A 28 -8.85 -0.50 -20.30
C LYS A 28 -7.87 -1.46 -19.65
N PHE A 29 -8.41 -2.35 -18.82
CA PHE A 29 -7.67 -3.43 -18.19
C PHE A 29 -8.11 -4.77 -18.77
N PRO A 30 -7.25 -5.79 -18.80
CA PRO A 30 -7.67 -7.16 -19.09
C PRO A 30 -8.60 -7.68 -17.99
N GLN A 31 -9.30 -8.75 -18.27
CA GLN A 31 -10.06 -9.45 -17.23
C GLN A 31 -9.09 -10.03 -16.20
N PHE A 32 -9.47 -10.00 -14.92
CA PHE A 32 -8.68 -10.64 -13.85
C PHE A 32 -8.46 -12.13 -14.12
N ASP A 33 -7.22 -12.56 -14.02
CA ASP A 33 -6.77 -13.94 -14.18
C ASP A 33 -5.81 -14.30 -13.04
N LEU A 34 -6.26 -15.15 -12.12
CA LEU A 34 -5.47 -15.59 -10.98
C LEU A 34 -4.21 -16.36 -11.41
N THR A 35 -4.31 -17.18 -12.47
CA THR A 35 -3.17 -17.93 -12.98
C THR A 35 -2.08 -16.99 -13.47
N HIS A 36 -2.47 -15.97 -14.24
CA HIS A 36 -1.55 -14.96 -14.73
C HIS A 36 -0.94 -14.15 -13.57
N LEU A 37 -1.75 -13.71 -12.58
CA LEU A 37 -1.27 -12.99 -11.40
C LEU A 37 -0.21 -13.79 -10.65
N LEU A 38 -0.51 -15.05 -10.29
CA LEU A 38 0.42 -15.87 -9.51
C LEU A 38 1.68 -16.25 -10.32
N ALA A 39 1.54 -16.53 -11.62
CA ALA A 39 2.68 -16.80 -12.50
C ALA A 39 3.63 -15.59 -12.57
N THR A 40 3.08 -14.39 -12.74
CA THR A 40 3.87 -13.16 -12.89
C THR A 40 4.50 -12.73 -11.58
N VAL A 41 3.71 -12.68 -10.50
CA VAL A 41 4.17 -12.17 -9.19
C VAL A 41 5.16 -13.14 -8.54
N PHE A 42 4.91 -14.44 -8.58
CA PHE A 42 5.66 -15.42 -7.79
C PHE A 42 6.47 -16.41 -8.61
N ALA A 43 6.11 -16.66 -9.87
CA ALA A 43 6.69 -17.75 -10.67
C ALA A 43 6.85 -19.04 -9.84
N PRO A 44 5.75 -19.63 -9.32
CA PRO A 44 5.82 -20.76 -8.39
C PRO A 44 6.51 -21.95 -9.06
N THR A 45 7.28 -22.70 -8.27
CA THR A 45 7.91 -23.94 -8.72
C THR A 45 6.94 -25.11 -8.58
N GLU A 46 7.19 -26.20 -9.32
CA GLU A 46 6.45 -27.45 -9.20
C GLU A 46 6.39 -27.91 -7.73
N GLY A 47 5.19 -28.27 -7.27
CA GLY A 47 4.93 -28.70 -5.90
C GLY A 47 4.75 -27.57 -4.89
N CYS A 48 4.86 -26.27 -5.28
CA CYS A 48 4.64 -25.13 -4.39
C CYS A 48 3.29 -25.26 -3.67
N ARG A 49 3.31 -25.24 -2.33
CA ARG A 49 2.11 -25.33 -1.49
C ARG A 49 1.57 -23.93 -1.18
N VAL A 50 0.33 -23.68 -1.54
CA VAL A 50 -0.34 -22.38 -1.35
C VAL A 50 -1.51 -22.50 -0.37
N CYS A 51 -1.72 -21.46 0.47
CA CYS A 51 -2.96 -21.28 1.23
C CYS A 51 -3.43 -19.83 1.19
N ILE A 52 -4.69 -19.65 1.61
CA ILE A 52 -5.35 -18.36 1.72
C ILE A 52 -5.66 -18.10 3.19
N LEU A 53 -5.34 -16.89 3.66
CA LEU A 53 -5.73 -16.37 4.96
C LEU A 53 -6.76 -15.27 4.77
N ILE A 54 -7.87 -15.33 5.50
CA ILE A 54 -8.91 -14.28 5.57
C ILE A 54 -9.21 -13.94 7.02
N ASP A 55 -9.76 -12.76 7.29
CA ASP A 55 -10.04 -12.31 8.66
C ASP A 55 -11.52 -12.20 8.97
N PHE A 56 -11.87 -12.43 10.23
CA PHE A 56 -13.21 -12.20 10.78
C PHE A 56 -13.12 -11.83 12.26
N ASP A 57 -14.13 -11.15 12.79
CA ASP A 57 -14.26 -10.93 14.25
C ASP A 57 -14.53 -12.24 14.99
N GLU A 58 -15.29 -13.13 14.38
CA GLU A 58 -15.63 -14.47 14.89
C GLU A 58 -15.19 -15.56 13.91
N PRO A 59 -13.87 -15.78 13.73
CA PRO A 59 -13.35 -16.62 12.66
C PRO A 59 -13.78 -18.09 12.76
N ALA A 60 -13.90 -18.63 13.97
CA ALA A 60 -14.29 -20.02 14.17
C ALA A 60 -15.70 -20.35 13.64
N GLU A 61 -16.64 -19.43 13.81
CA GLU A 61 -18.03 -19.61 13.38
C GLU A 61 -18.20 -19.33 11.89
N LEU A 62 -17.55 -18.27 11.40
CA LEU A 62 -17.75 -17.79 10.04
C LEU A 62 -17.05 -18.63 8.97
N ILE A 63 -15.87 -19.21 9.30
CA ILE A 63 -15.15 -20.07 8.35
C ILE A 63 -15.72 -21.48 8.27
N LYS A 64 -16.31 -21.99 9.38
CA LYS A 64 -16.84 -23.35 9.44
C LYS A 64 -17.91 -23.54 8.36
N ASP A 65 -17.75 -24.58 7.53
CA ASP A 65 -18.60 -24.89 6.39
C ASP A 65 -18.80 -23.69 5.45
N LEU A 66 -17.86 -22.71 5.47
CA LEU A 66 -17.93 -21.45 4.74
C LEU A 66 -19.20 -20.65 5.04
N ALA A 67 -19.62 -20.63 6.29
CA ALA A 67 -20.90 -20.04 6.74
C ALA A 67 -21.05 -18.55 6.35
N PHE A 68 -19.92 -17.79 6.27
CA PHE A 68 -19.92 -16.38 5.87
C PHE A 68 -20.50 -16.14 4.46
N LEU A 69 -20.49 -17.14 3.57
CA LEU A 69 -21.03 -17.01 2.22
C LEU A 69 -22.55 -16.78 2.23
N ASN A 70 -23.25 -17.30 3.25
CA ASN A 70 -24.70 -17.21 3.41
C ASN A 70 -25.14 -16.01 4.26
N GLN A 71 -24.19 -15.16 4.71
CA GLN A 71 -24.50 -13.98 5.51
C GLN A 71 -24.38 -12.71 4.68
N GLU A 72 -25.10 -11.66 5.07
CA GLU A 72 -24.87 -10.31 4.52
C GLU A 72 -23.52 -9.77 5.01
N GLY A 73 -22.89 -8.89 4.22
CA GLY A 73 -21.57 -8.36 4.53
C GLY A 73 -20.44 -9.22 3.98
N PHE A 74 -19.23 -9.03 4.52
CA PHE A 74 -18.00 -9.74 4.16
C PHE A 74 -17.60 -9.67 2.68
N PRO A 75 -17.65 -8.50 2.02
CA PRO A 75 -17.36 -8.41 0.58
C PRO A 75 -15.93 -8.82 0.26
N ILE A 76 -14.97 -8.47 1.11
CA ILE A 76 -13.54 -8.80 0.94
C ILE A 76 -13.35 -10.33 0.97
N GLN A 77 -13.89 -10.99 1.99
CA GLN A 77 -13.76 -12.42 2.20
C GLN A 77 -14.55 -13.23 1.14
N LYS A 78 -15.69 -12.70 0.67
CA LYS A 78 -16.43 -13.28 -0.46
C LYS A 78 -15.64 -13.17 -1.76
N ASN A 79 -15.01 -12.04 -2.04
CA ASN A 79 -14.10 -11.89 -3.18
C ASN A 79 -12.89 -12.83 -3.06
N ALA A 80 -12.31 -12.96 -1.86
CA ALA A 80 -11.23 -13.93 -1.60
C ALA A 80 -11.67 -15.37 -1.93
N HIS A 81 -12.85 -15.77 -1.48
CA HIS A 81 -13.41 -17.08 -1.79
C HIS A 81 -13.67 -17.24 -3.29
N GLN A 82 -14.40 -16.31 -3.92
CA GLN A 82 -14.84 -16.43 -5.30
C GLN A 82 -13.66 -16.43 -6.29
N HIS A 83 -12.73 -15.50 -6.14
CA HIS A 83 -11.69 -15.25 -7.14
C HIS A 83 -10.39 -15.98 -6.84
N PHE A 84 -10.06 -16.22 -5.55
CA PHE A 84 -8.81 -16.88 -5.18
C PHE A 84 -9.02 -18.34 -4.78
N TYR A 85 -9.87 -18.62 -3.79
CA TYR A 85 -10.09 -20.01 -3.34
C TYR A 85 -10.69 -20.88 -4.43
N GLN A 86 -11.76 -20.44 -5.08
CA GLN A 86 -12.34 -21.16 -6.21
C GLN A 86 -11.40 -21.16 -7.42
N GLY A 87 -10.72 -20.03 -7.70
CA GLY A 87 -9.74 -19.94 -8.79
C GLY A 87 -8.59 -20.93 -8.66
N LEU A 88 -8.02 -21.09 -7.45
CA LEU A 88 -7.01 -22.11 -7.19
C LEU A 88 -7.51 -23.52 -7.52
N LYS A 89 -8.73 -23.86 -7.11
CA LYS A 89 -9.34 -25.20 -7.32
C LYS A 89 -9.82 -25.44 -8.74
N HIS A 90 -10.17 -24.40 -9.49
CA HIS A 90 -10.69 -24.51 -10.86
C HIS A 90 -9.62 -24.41 -11.94
N GLY A 91 -8.40 -24.89 -11.66
CA GLY A 91 -7.36 -25.09 -12.67
C GLY A 91 -6.08 -24.30 -12.45
N THR A 92 -6.07 -23.22 -11.64
CA THR A 92 -4.84 -22.44 -11.40
C THR A 92 -3.74 -23.31 -10.76
N MET A 93 -4.07 -24.14 -9.76
CA MET A 93 -3.08 -25.03 -9.14
C MET A 93 -2.53 -26.04 -10.16
N GLU A 94 -3.39 -26.64 -10.99
CA GLU A 94 -2.96 -27.59 -12.03
C GLU A 94 -2.06 -26.89 -13.06
N ALA A 95 -2.47 -25.70 -13.53
CA ALA A 95 -1.73 -24.95 -14.54
C ALA A 95 -0.33 -24.49 -14.06
N LEU A 96 -0.16 -24.26 -12.76
CA LEU A 96 1.09 -23.79 -12.16
C LEU A 96 1.87 -24.89 -11.40
N GLY A 97 1.42 -26.15 -11.46
CA GLY A 97 2.06 -27.25 -10.72
C GLY A 97 2.01 -27.07 -9.19
N MET A 98 1.02 -26.36 -8.67
CA MET A 98 0.88 -26.05 -7.25
C MET A 98 0.01 -27.08 -6.53
N SER A 99 0.09 -27.08 -5.19
CA SER A 99 -0.72 -27.94 -4.30
C SER A 99 -1.24 -27.14 -3.10
N GLY A 100 -2.10 -27.76 -2.28
CA GLY A 100 -2.75 -27.10 -1.16
C GLY A 100 -4.06 -26.44 -1.56
N GLY A 101 -4.14 -25.13 -1.49
CA GLY A 101 -5.33 -24.35 -1.84
C GLY A 101 -6.37 -24.32 -0.73
N GLU A 102 -5.96 -24.58 0.53
CA GLU A 102 -6.80 -24.44 1.71
C GLU A 102 -7.04 -22.95 2.03
N ILE A 103 -8.18 -22.68 2.65
CA ILE A 103 -8.54 -21.37 3.17
C ILE A 103 -8.71 -21.45 4.68
N TYR A 104 -8.11 -20.50 5.39
CA TYR A 104 -8.12 -20.39 6.85
C TYR A 104 -8.59 -18.99 7.26
N ALA A 105 -9.20 -18.90 8.43
CA ALA A 105 -9.62 -17.63 9.00
C ALA A 105 -8.86 -17.32 10.30
N PHE A 106 -8.41 -16.08 10.44
CA PHE A 106 -7.81 -15.53 11.66
C PHE A 106 -8.67 -14.40 12.24
N GLY A 107 -8.39 -13.99 13.47
CA GLY A 107 -9.09 -12.88 14.15
C GLY A 107 -8.75 -11.54 13.51
N CYS A 108 -9.76 -10.72 13.19
CA CYS A 108 -9.57 -9.37 12.68
C CYS A 108 -8.74 -8.53 13.66
N THR A 109 -7.73 -7.84 13.16
CA THR A 109 -6.79 -7.07 14.00
C THR A 109 -7.32 -5.69 14.41
N HIS A 110 -8.34 -5.17 13.72
CA HIS A 110 -8.89 -3.82 13.90
C HIS A 110 -7.87 -2.67 13.75
N GLY A 111 -6.72 -2.96 13.11
CA GLY A 111 -5.69 -1.97 12.82
C GLY A 111 -4.69 -2.47 11.78
N SER A 112 -4.24 -1.56 10.92
CA SER A 112 -3.29 -1.88 9.87
C SER A 112 -1.93 -2.27 10.43
N ASN A 113 -1.40 -3.38 9.92
CA ASN A 113 -0.07 -3.89 10.24
C ASN A 113 0.14 -4.30 11.72
N LEU A 114 -0.92 -4.52 12.49
CA LEU A 114 -0.82 -5.17 13.80
C LEU A 114 -0.41 -6.64 13.65
N ASP A 115 0.32 -7.13 14.63
CA ASP A 115 0.73 -8.54 14.66
C ASP A 115 -0.49 -9.44 14.78
N LEU A 116 -0.49 -10.56 14.04
CA LEU A 116 -1.57 -11.52 14.04
C LEU A 116 -1.50 -12.42 15.29
N GLU A 117 -2.65 -12.70 15.89
CA GLU A 117 -2.74 -13.75 16.90
C GLU A 117 -2.46 -15.12 16.28
N ASP A 118 -1.81 -16.01 17.01
CA ASP A 118 -1.41 -17.34 16.49
C ASP A 118 -2.58 -18.25 16.12
N GLY A 119 -3.78 -18.02 16.65
CA GLY A 119 -4.97 -18.84 16.40
C GLY A 119 -5.56 -18.63 14.99
N VAL A 120 -5.75 -19.73 14.27
CA VAL A 120 -6.40 -19.75 12.97
C VAL A 120 -7.34 -20.94 12.86
N TRP A 121 -8.41 -20.87 12.06
CA TRP A 121 -9.42 -21.92 11.92
C TRP A 121 -9.57 -22.38 10.49
N ASP A 122 -9.71 -23.71 10.30
CA ASP A 122 -10.01 -24.33 9.02
C ASP A 122 -11.52 -24.35 8.71
N THR A 123 -11.89 -24.82 7.52
CA THR A 123 -13.31 -24.92 7.10
C THR A 123 -14.10 -26.01 7.84
N ALA A 124 -13.46 -26.89 8.59
CA ALA A 124 -14.13 -27.85 9.46
C ALA A 124 -14.39 -27.26 10.89
N GLY A 125 -13.85 -26.05 11.16
CA GLY A 125 -13.94 -25.39 12.47
C GLY A 125 -12.86 -25.81 13.46
N ASN A 126 -11.81 -26.52 13.02
CA ASN A 126 -10.68 -26.87 13.87
C ASN A 126 -9.77 -25.65 14.06
N ARG A 127 -9.34 -25.41 15.30
CA ARG A 127 -8.34 -24.40 15.60
C ARG A 127 -6.93 -24.95 15.38
N LEU A 128 -6.13 -24.18 14.66
CA LEU A 128 -4.73 -24.44 14.31
C LEU A 128 -3.85 -23.28 14.79
N SER A 129 -2.55 -23.43 14.70
CA SER A 129 -1.53 -22.42 14.98
C SER A 129 -0.94 -21.89 13.67
N LEU A 130 -0.86 -20.57 13.50
CA LEU A 130 -0.14 -19.97 12.39
C LEU A 130 1.34 -20.37 12.39
N ASP A 131 1.98 -20.30 13.57
CA ASP A 131 3.42 -20.59 13.73
C ASP A 131 3.76 -22.08 13.63
N ALA A 132 2.89 -22.98 14.10
CA ALA A 132 3.18 -24.41 14.11
C ALA A 132 2.60 -25.16 12.90
N ASP A 133 1.41 -24.76 12.43
CA ASP A 133 0.66 -25.56 11.44
C ASP A 133 0.58 -24.89 10.06
N ILE A 134 0.69 -23.55 9.97
CA ILE A 134 0.50 -22.85 8.69
C ILE A 134 1.84 -22.41 8.12
N TYR A 135 2.55 -21.48 8.76
CA TYR A 135 3.78 -20.89 8.18
C TYR A 135 4.85 -21.92 7.80
N PRO A 136 5.11 -22.99 8.57
CA PRO A 136 6.11 -24.01 8.19
C PRO A 136 5.67 -24.93 7.06
N ASN A 137 4.37 -24.98 6.75
CA ASN A 137 3.79 -25.97 5.85
C ASN A 137 3.38 -25.41 4.49
N TYR A 138 3.50 -24.11 4.26
CA TYR A 138 3.18 -23.48 2.98
C TYR A 138 4.35 -22.68 2.44
N ASP A 139 4.56 -22.76 1.12
CA ASP A 139 5.59 -21.99 0.41
C ASP A 139 5.07 -20.62 -0.03
N LEU A 140 3.73 -20.50 -0.19
CA LEU A 140 3.05 -19.31 -0.63
C LEU A 140 1.79 -19.05 0.21
N ILE A 141 1.68 -17.85 0.78
CA ILE A 141 0.55 -17.44 1.61
C ILE A 141 -0.09 -16.19 1.01
N LEU A 142 -1.38 -16.28 0.68
CA LEU A 142 -2.19 -15.17 0.18
C LEU A 142 -3.10 -14.67 1.31
N CYS A 143 -2.78 -13.52 1.90
CA CYS A 143 -3.58 -12.93 2.97
C CYS A 143 -4.50 -11.86 2.39
N ILE A 144 -5.81 -12.13 2.41
CA ILE A 144 -6.85 -11.24 1.87
C ILE A 144 -7.74 -10.82 3.04
N SER A 145 -7.52 -9.61 3.55
CA SER A 145 -8.01 -9.18 4.85
C SER A 145 -8.64 -7.79 4.83
N THR A 146 -9.31 -7.44 5.90
CA THR A 146 -9.90 -6.12 6.11
C THR A 146 -8.81 -5.08 6.33
N PHE A 147 -7.84 -5.39 7.20
CA PHE A 147 -6.69 -4.54 7.51
C PHE A 147 -5.40 -5.13 6.93
N SER A 148 -4.43 -4.27 6.65
CA SER A 148 -3.11 -4.73 6.16
C SER A 148 -2.42 -5.65 7.16
N ALA A 149 -1.88 -6.76 6.66
CA ALA A 149 -1.03 -7.68 7.40
C ALA A 149 0.41 -7.73 6.84
N THR A 150 0.82 -6.70 6.08
CA THR A 150 2.11 -6.71 5.37
C THR A 150 3.29 -6.78 6.33
N ALA A 151 3.31 -5.94 7.37
CA ALA A 151 4.41 -5.91 8.33
C ALA A 151 4.56 -7.25 9.10
N PRO A 152 3.52 -7.78 9.77
CA PRO A 152 3.65 -9.04 10.49
C PRO A 152 3.99 -10.22 9.57
N LEU A 153 3.39 -10.32 8.40
CA LEU A 153 3.68 -11.41 7.47
C LEU A 153 5.10 -11.29 6.87
N THR A 154 5.62 -10.08 6.65
CA THR A 154 7.01 -9.89 6.23
C THR A 154 8.00 -10.42 7.28
N ALA A 155 7.73 -10.18 8.56
CA ALA A 155 8.54 -10.71 9.65
C ALA A 155 8.46 -12.25 9.71
N LYS A 156 7.23 -12.81 9.61
CA LYS A 156 7.01 -14.25 9.62
C LYS A 156 7.57 -14.96 8.37
N ALA A 157 7.47 -14.33 7.20
CA ALA A 157 8.09 -14.85 5.97
C ALA A 157 9.60 -15.03 6.13
N LYS A 158 10.29 -14.04 6.68
CA LYS A 158 11.73 -14.12 6.98
C LYS A 158 12.06 -15.20 8.01
N GLN A 159 11.19 -15.41 9.01
CA GLN A 159 11.37 -16.41 10.06
C GLN A 159 11.15 -17.85 9.54
N PHE A 160 10.11 -18.08 8.74
CA PHE A 160 9.66 -19.41 8.34
C PHE A 160 10.06 -19.80 6.91
N GLY A 161 10.48 -18.86 6.08
CA GLY A 161 11.00 -19.12 4.74
C GLY A 161 9.96 -19.15 3.62
N PHE A 162 8.72 -18.70 3.86
CA PHE A 162 7.68 -18.61 2.82
C PHE A 162 7.71 -17.28 2.06
N ARG A 163 7.00 -17.22 0.95
CA ARG A 163 6.64 -16.00 0.22
C ARG A 163 5.14 -15.77 0.31
N GLY A 164 4.68 -14.57 0.01
CA GLY A 164 3.24 -14.32 0.03
C GLY A 164 2.84 -12.98 -0.56
N ALA A 165 1.53 -12.74 -0.51
CA ALA A 165 0.95 -11.44 -0.79
C ALA A 165 -0.07 -11.05 0.28
N THR A 166 -0.17 -9.76 0.53
CA THR A 166 -1.27 -9.14 1.25
C THR A 166 -2.13 -8.33 0.29
N LEU A 167 -3.46 -8.49 0.41
CA LEU A 167 -4.47 -7.88 -0.44
C LEU A 167 -5.62 -7.37 0.46
N HIS A 168 -5.35 -6.33 1.25
CA HIS A 168 -6.40 -5.80 2.13
C HIS A 168 -7.38 -4.91 1.38
N GLY A 169 -8.61 -4.82 1.87
CA GLY A 169 -9.64 -3.98 1.27
C GLY A 169 -10.07 -4.40 -0.15
N LEU A 170 -9.84 -5.66 -0.55
CA LEU A 170 -10.13 -6.18 -1.88
C LEU A 170 -11.57 -5.93 -2.31
N ASN A 171 -11.76 -5.30 -3.47
CA ASN A 171 -13.05 -5.05 -4.08
C ASN A 171 -13.02 -5.26 -5.61
N ASP A 172 -14.19 -5.13 -6.26
CA ASP A 172 -14.34 -5.39 -7.70
C ASP A 172 -13.51 -4.43 -8.58
N VAL A 173 -13.31 -3.18 -8.15
CA VAL A 173 -12.48 -2.22 -8.89
C VAL A 173 -11.03 -2.66 -8.86
N ILE A 174 -10.53 -3.05 -7.69
CA ILE A 174 -9.17 -3.58 -7.51
C ILE A 174 -8.95 -4.83 -8.35
N LEU A 175 -9.88 -5.78 -8.29
CA LEU A 175 -9.82 -7.01 -9.10
C LEU A 175 -9.70 -6.72 -10.59
N ASN A 176 -10.50 -5.78 -11.10
CA ASN A 176 -10.57 -5.48 -12.53
C ASN A 176 -9.63 -4.35 -12.99
N SER A 177 -8.73 -3.89 -12.13
CA SER A 177 -7.72 -2.87 -12.46
C SER A 177 -6.37 -3.18 -11.85
N GLY A 178 -6.14 -2.84 -10.58
CA GLY A 178 -4.83 -2.97 -9.93
C GLY A 178 -4.28 -4.41 -9.86
N LEU A 179 -5.14 -5.43 -9.83
CA LEU A 179 -4.72 -6.83 -9.90
C LEU A 179 -4.68 -7.40 -11.33
N ALA A 180 -5.18 -6.65 -12.30
CA ALA A 180 -5.21 -7.05 -13.71
C ALA A 180 -4.11 -6.39 -14.57
N VAL A 181 -3.19 -5.66 -13.95
CA VAL A 181 -2.05 -5.04 -14.64
C VAL A 181 -0.92 -6.04 -14.88
N ASP A 182 -0.01 -5.69 -15.81
CA ASP A 182 1.25 -6.41 -15.97
C ASP A 182 2.25 -6.00 -14.87
N TYR A 183 2.52 -6.87 -13.91
CA TYR A 183 3.44 -6.59 -12.80
C TYR A 183 4.90 -6.46 -13.22
N HIS A 184 5.32 -6.97 -14.38
CA HIS A 184 6.63 -6.65 -14.93
C HIS A 184 6.71 -5.18 -15.34
N GLN A 185 5.63 -4.65 -15.94
CA GLN A 185 5.55 -3.24 -16.28
C GLN A 185 5.45 -2.36 -15.03
N VAL A 186 4.63 -2.74 -14.04
CA VAL A 186 4.56 -2.06 -12.73
C VAL A 186 5.94 -1.97 -12.09
N SER A 187 6.67 -3.07 -12.06
CA SER A 187 8.03 -3.12 -11.49
C SER A 187 9.01 -2.25 -12.28
N ALA A 188 8.91 -2.22 -13.59
CA ALA A 188 9.77 -1.40 -14.45
C ALA A 188 9.49 0.10 -14.25
N ASP A 189 8.22 0.51 -14.18
CA ASP A 189 7.83 1.90 -13.95
C ASP A 189 8.22 2.36 -12.54
N ALA A 190 7.98 1.53 -11.51
CA ALA A 190 8.42 1.80 -10.16
C ALA A 190 9.96 1.95 -10.08
N GLU A 191 10.75 1.15 -10.81
CA GLU A 191 12.20 1.26 -10.84
C GLU A 191 12.66 2.57 -11.50
N ARG A 192 12.02 3.00 -12.59
CA ARG A 192 12.33 4.27 -13.24
C ARG A 192 12.12 5.44 -12.30
N LEU A 193 10.97 5.46 -11.61
CA LEU A 193 10.67 6.50 -10.63
C LEU A 193 11.59 6.39 -9.41
N ARG A 194 11.91 5.20 -8.92
CA ARG A 194 12.88 4.99 -7.84
C ARG A 194 14.24 5.61 -8.18
N LEU A 195 14.74 5.38 -9.38
CA LEU A 195 16.00 5.96 -9.85
C LEU A 195 15.93 7.49 -9.99
N ALA A 196 14.80 8.01 -10.45
CA ALA A 196 14.58 9.45 -10.55
C ALA A 196 14.48 10.13 -9.18
N LEU A 197 13.87 9.47 -8.20
CA LEU A 197 13.62 10.02 -6.86
C LEU A 197 14.75 9.75 -5.86
N THR A 198 15.68 8.82 -6.13
CA THR A 198 16.69 8.37 -5.17
C THR A 198 17.66 9.48 -4.74
N LYS A 199 18.19 9.37 -3.52
CA LYS A 199 19.17 10.27 -2.89
C LYS A 199 18.73 11.74 -2.73
N PRO A 200 17.50 12.03 -2.35
CA PRO A 200 17.09 13.38 -2.02
C PRO A 200 17.57 13.77 -0.62
N ASP A 201 17.88 15.04 -0.42
CA ASP A 201 18.13 15.58 0.91
C ASP A 201 16.82 15.76 1.67
N SER A 202 15.78 16.24 0.96
CA SER A 202 14.44 16.47 1.53
C SER A 202 13.36 16.53 0.47
N VAL A 203 12.12 16.40 0.95
CA VAL A 203 10.90 16.70 0.19
C VAL A 203 10.07 17.72 0.98
N GLU A 204 9.51 18.70 0.27
CA GLU A 204 8.53 19.64 0.79
C GLU A 204 7.19 19.45 0.09
N ILE A 205 6.11 19.42 0.87
CA ILE A 205 4.73 19.30 0.39
C ILE A 205 3.95 20.52 0.81
N ASP A 206 3.44 21.29 -0.15
CA ASP A 206 2.55 22.39 0.08
C ASP A 206 1.09 21.97 -0.13
N PHE A 207 0.28 22.17 0.89
CA PHE A 207 -1.15 21.91 0.90
C PHE A 207 -1.93 23.22 0.87
N ALA A 208 -2.79 23.40 -0.13
CA ALA A 208 -3.69 24.54 -0.23
C ALA A 208 -5.04 24.20 0.39
N LEU A 209 -5.45 24.92 1.41
CA LEU A 209 -6.76 24.80 2.04
C LEU A 209 -7.80 25.69 1.33
N GLU A 210 -9.09 25.35 1.48
CA GLU A 210 -10.21 26.14 0.90
C GLU A 210 -10.24 27.60 1.41
N ASP A 211 -9.76 27.86 2.62
CA ASP A 211 -9.69 29.21 3.21
C ASP A 211 -8.49 30.03 2.71
N GLY A 212 -7.71 29.50 1.77
CA GLY A 212 -6.56 30.17 1.15
C GLY A 212 -5.24 30.01 1.93
N ARG A 213 -5.23 29.37 3.09
CA ARG A 213 -3.98 29.04 3.80
C ARG A 213 -3.18 28.00 3.03
N ILE A 214 -1.86 28.12 3.11
CA ILE A 214 -0.92 27.09 2.65
C ILE A 214 -0.25 26.50 3.90
N LEU A 215 -0.32 25.19 4.03
CA LEU A 215 0.44 24.44 5.00
C LEU A 215 1.61 23.77 4.30
N THR A 216 2.77 23.73 4.94
CA THR A 216 3.96 23.08 4.39
C THR A 216 4.48 22.04 5.35
N ALA A 217 4.62 20.80 4.87
CA ALA A 217 5.36 19.73 5.53
C ALA A 217 6.73 19.60 4.87
N TRP A 218 7.79 19.62 5.67
CA TRP A 218 9.15 19.34 5.24
C TRP A 218 9.59 18.00 5.82
N LEU A 219 10.12 17.14 4.97
CA LEU A 219 10.60 15.80 5.34
C LEU A 219 12.09 15.69 4.94
N GLY A 220 12.94 15.47 5.93
CA GLY A 220 14.36 15.18 5.75
C GLY A 220 14.55 13.72 5.37
N LEU A 221 15.26 13.48 4.28
CA LEU A 221 15.48 12.13 3.74
C LEU A 221 16.98 11.73 3.76
N GLY A 222 17.87 12.66 4.11
CA GLY A 222 19.27 12.39 4.39
C GLY A 222 20.07 11.76 3.26
N GLY A 223 19.65 11.93 2.00
CA GLY A 223 20.33 11.34 0.84
C GLY A 223 20.16 9.82 0.71
N GLN A 224 19.15 9.24 1.36
CA GLN A 224 18.87 7.80 1.30
C GLN A 224 18.45 7.36 -0.10
N GLU A 225 18.63 6.08 -0.39
CA GLU A 225 18.10 5.48 -1.60
C GLU A 225 16.58 5.30 -1.47
N ALA A 226 15.84 5.68 -2.51
CA ALA A 226 14.42 5.39 -2.59
C ALA A 226 14.17 3.88 -2.61
N GLN A 227 13.12 3.45 -1.94
CA GLN A 227 12.61 2.08 -1.95
C GLN A 227 11.42 1.97 -2.91
N LYS A 228 11.04 0.76 -3.28
CA LYS A 228 9.85 0.53 -4.11
C LYS A 228 9.05 -0.68 -3.64
N SER A 229 7.74 -0.57 -3.68
CA SER A 229 6.80 -1.68 -3.62
C SER A 229 6.29 -1.93 -5.04
N HIS A 230 6.74 -3.03 -5.67
CA HIS A 230 6.58 -3.25 -7.11
C HIS A 230 5.85 -4.54 -7.48
N GLY A 231 5.40 -5.28 -6.49
CA GLY A 231 4.55 -6.45 -6.61
C GLY A 231 5.24 -7.74 -7.05
N LEU A 232 6.46 -7.74 -7.56
CA LEU A 232 7.17 -8.98 -7.90
C LEU A 232 7.82 -9.57 -6.66
N CYS A 233 7.51 -10.83 -6.38
CA CYS A 233 8.06 -11.63 -5.29
C CYS A 233 8.67 -12.93 -5.86
N LEU A 234 9.66 -12.76 -6.75
CA LEU A 234 10.28 -13.84 -7.52
C LEU A 234 11.39 -14.55 -6.74
N GLY A 235 11.71 -15.77 -7.19
CA GLY A 235 12.83 -16.53 -6.64
C GLY A 235 12.49 -17.28 -5.37
N LYS A 236 13.47 -17.40 -4.45
CA LYS A 236 13.34 -18.16 -3.19
C LYS A 236 13.52 -17.29 -1.93
N THR A 237 13.81 -16.02 -2.09
CA THR A 237 13.96 -15.11 -0.95
C THR A 237 12.60 -14.92 -0.30
N PRO A 238 12.49 -15.20 1.01
CA PRO A 238 11.25 -14.96 1.74
C PRO A 238 10.86 -13.48 1.69
N ASP A 239 9.66 -13.19 1.22
CA ASP A 239 9.17 -11.82 1.08
C ASP A 239 7.64 -11.78 0.94
N ILE A 240 7.05 -10.62 1.16
CA ILE A 240 5.62 -10.36 1.02
C ILE A 240 5.39 -9.25 0.01
N ALA A 241 4.65 -9.53 -1.05
CA ALA A 241 4.15 -8.53 -1.97
C ALA A 241 2.89 -7.85 -1.40
N ASN A 242 2.87 -6.53 -1.34
CA ASN A 242 1.64 -5.78 -1.06
C ASN A 242 0.93 -5.50 -2.39
N LEU A 243 -0.28 -6.03 -2.59
CA LEU A 243 -1.00 -5.99 -3.85
C LEU A 243 -2.38 -5.32 -3.71
N PRO A 244 -2.77 -4.42 -4.62
CA PRO A 244 -2.03 -3.93 -5.79
C PRO A 244 -0.76 -3.18 -5.39
N ALA A 245 0.27 -3.27 -6.26
CA ALA A 245 1.55 -2.63 -6.03
C ALA A 245 1.79 -1.46 -7.00
N GLY A 246 2.85 -0.75 -6.77
CA GLY A 246 3.30 0.35 -7.61
C GLY A 246 3.45 1.65 -6.84
N GLU A 247 4.49 1.72 -6.00
CA GLU A 247 4.89 2.93 -5.30
C GLU A 247 6.39 3.02 -5.15
N VAL A 248 6.85 4.24 -4.91
CA VAL A 248 8.19 4.56 -4.45
C VAL A 248 8.07 5.27 -3.12
N TYR A 249 8.85 4.84 -2.12
CA TYR A 249 8.73 5.35 -0.78
C TYR A 249 10.08 5.61 -0.11
N PHE A 250 10.01 6.36 0.98
CA PHE A 250 11.12 6.71 1.87
C PHE A 250 10.68 6.58 3.33
N VAL A 251 11.63 6.30 4.20
CA VAL A 251 11.45 6.44 5.65
C VAL A 251 12.08 7.77 6.06
N PRO A 252 11.32 8.81 6.45
CA PRO A 252 11.87 10.10 6.83
C PRO A 252 12.79 9.99 8.04
N CYS A 253 13.96 10.63 7.99
CA CYS A 253 14.86 10.71 9.14
C CYS A 253 14.60 11.93 10.04
N ASP A 254 13.90 12.93 9.52
CA ASP A 254 13.40 14.11 10.23
C ASP A 254 12.15 14.64 9.53
N ALA A 255 11.27 15.33 10.26
CA ALA A 255 10.14 16.03 9.67
C ALA A 255 9.70 17.19 10.56
N ARG A 256 9.17 18.25 9.92
CA ARG A 256 8.64 19.46 10.60
C ARG A 256 7.64 20.20 9.72
N GLY A 257 6.88 21.07 10.35
CA GLY A 257 5.91 21.91 9.66
C GLY A 257 4.47 21.49 9.96
N GLN A 258 3.61 21.58 8.96
CA GLN A 258 2.19 21.33 9.13
C GLN A 258 1.62 20.65 7.88
N PHE A 259 0.66 19.76 8.09
CA PHE A 259 -0.15 19.21 7.00
C PHE A 259 -1.61 18.98 7.45
N PRO A 260 -2.58 18.97 6.51
CA PRO A 260 -3.97 18.74 6.84
C PRO A 260 -4.26 17.24 6.96
N MET A 261 -5.24 16.89 7.78
CA MET A 261 -5.78 15.53 7.87
C MET A 261 -7.31 15.58 7.82
N LYS A 262 -7.89 14.69 7.02
CA LYS A 262 -9.32 14.39 7.05
C LYS A 262 -9.52 13.08 7.79
N TYR A 263 -10.25 13.15 8.90
CA TYR A 263 -10.61 11.98 9.71
C TYR A 263 -11.78 11.22 9.09
N GLU A 264 -12.00 9.99 9.52
CA GLU A 264 -13.08 9.11 9.00
C GLU A 264 -14.49 9.70 9.17
N ASP A 265 -14.73 10.42 10.25
CA ASP A 265 -16.00 11.10 10.52
C ASP A 265 -16.19 12.41 9.69
N GLY A 266 -15.24 12.71 8.79
CA GLY A 266 -15.24 13.90 7.97
C GLY A 266 -14.65 15.15 8.65
N THR A 267 -14.22 15.06 9.91
CA THR A 267 -13.51 16.15 10.60
C THR A 267 -12.23 16.50 9.88
N LEU A 268 -11.93 17.80 9.79
CA LEU A 268 -10.70 18.33 9.22
C LEU A 268 -9.82 18.93 10.31
N GLY A 269 -8.57 18.51 10.36
CA GLY A 269 -7.55 19.02 11.28
C GLY A 269 -6.29 19.49 10.58
N VAL A 270 -5.49 20.28 11.29
CA VAL A 270 -4.08 20.55 10.96
C VAL A 270 -3.23 19.79 11.95
N LEU A 271 -2.31 19.02 11.44
CA LEU A 271 -1.30 18.30 12.22
C LEU A 271 -0.02 19.11 12.27
N ASP A 272 0.46 19.38 13.48
CA ASP A 272 1.72 20.06 13.74
C ASP A 272 2.83 19.00 13.94
N VAL A 273 3.91 19.11 13.16
CA VAL A 273 5.03 18.17 13.14
C VAL A 273 6.31 18.83 13.62
N LYS A 274 7.04 18.14 14.47
CA LYS A 274 8.38 18.51 14.92
C LYS A 274 9.19 17.24 15.23
N ASP A 275 10.46 17.25 14.87
CA ASP A 275 11.40 16.16 15.15
C ASP A 275 10.80 14.78 14.69
N ARG A 276 10.27 14.73 13.46
CA ARG A 276 9.62 13.56 12.85
C ARG A 276 8.29 13.13 13.53
N CYS A 277 7.80 13.85 14.52
CA CYS A 277 6.61 13.45 15.29
C CYS A 277 5.48 14.48 15.18
N ILE A 278 4.27 14.01 14.90
CA ILE A 278 3.04 14.79 15.09
C ILE A 278 2.82 14.93 16.60
N TYR A 279 2.82 16.16 17.08
CA TYR A 279 2.66 16.42 18.51
C TYR A 279 1.34 17.08 18.87
N ARG A 280 0.59 17.54 17.86
CA ARG A 280 -0.70 18.22 18.06
C ARG A 280 -1.54 18.16 16.80
N SER A 281 -2.85 18.02 16.98
CA SER A 281 -3.89 18.28 15.99
C SER A 281 -4.73 19.48 16.40
N THR A 282 -5.12 20.33 15.42
CA THR A 282 -5.96 21.53 15.63
C THR A 282 -7.13 21.48 14.66
N LEU A 283 -8.35 21.74 15.15
CA LEU A 283 -9.58 21.71 14.36
C LEU A 283 -9.58 22.79 13.26
N ILE A 284 -9.92 22.39 12.03
CA ILE A 284 -10.34 23.29 10.94
C ILE A 284 -11.87 23.32 10.88
N ALA A 285 -12.48 22.14 10.74
CA ALA A 285 -13.94 21.99 10.63
C ALA A 285 -14.36 20.60 11.12
N GLY A 286 -15.59 20.46 11.62
CA GLY A 286 -16.15 19.21 12.08
C GLY A 286 -16.18 19.05 13.60
N ASN A 287 -15.80 17.90 14.12
CA ASN A 287 -16.02 17.50 15.50
C ASN A 287 -14.78 17.75 16.38
N GLN A 288 -14.88 18.61 17.40
CA GLN A 288 -13.80 18.86 18.34
C GLN A 288 -13.40 17.60 19.14
N ALA A 289 -14.37 16.71 19.44
CA ALA A 289 -14.07 15.49 20.20
C ALA A 289 -13.11 14.54 19.45
N THR A 290 -13.18 14.49 18.12
CA THR A 290 -12.25 13.72 17.26
C THR A 290 -10.83 14.25 17.40
N ILE A 291 -10.66 15.58 17.36
CA ILE A 291 -9.36 16.24 17.56
C ILE A 291 -8.82 16.00 18.99
N ASP A 292 -9.70 16.12 20.00
CA ASP A 292 -9.31 15.89 21.40
C ASP A 292 -8.88 14.44 21.64
N ALA A 293 -9.58 13.47 21.02
CA ALA A 293 -9.22 12.06 21.08
C ALA A 293 -7.85 11.78 20.43
N HIS A 294 -7.59 12.36 19.25
CA HIS A 294 -6.29 12.26 18.60
C HIS A 294 -5.18 12.86 19.48
N ASN A 295 -5.38 14.07 20.00
CA ASN A 295 -4.40 14.70 20.89
C ASN A 295 -4.17 13.90 22.17
N ALA A 296 -5.21 13.25 22.72
CA ALA A 296 -5.08 12.38 23.88
C ALA A 296 -4.22 11.12 23.53
N ARG A 297 -4.43 10.51 22.36
CA ARG A 297 -3.61 9.39 21.86
C ARG A 297 -2.15 9.80 21.69
N LEU A 298 -1.87 10.93 21.02
CA LEU A 298 -0.52 11.45 20.84
C LEU A 298 0.19 11.73 22.16
N LYS A 299 -0.53 12.26 23.16
CA LYS A 299 -0.01 12.53 24.48
C LYS A 299 0.25 11.26 25.29
N ASP A 300 -0.68 10.29 25.20
CA ASP A 300 -0.53 9.01 25.89
C ASP A 300 0.61 8.21 25.28
N ASP A 301 0.64 8.06 23.96
CA ASP A 301 1.66 7.29 23.24
C ASP A 301 2.23 8.08 22.04
N PRO A 302 3.30 8.89 22.26
CA PRO A 302 3.85 9.73 21.20
C PRO A 302 4.36 8.97 19.98
N MET A 303 4.69 7.68 20.10
CA MET A 303 5.11 6.85 18.97
C MET A 303 4.04 6.76 17.88
N THR A 304 2.75 6.87 18.24
CA THR A 304 1.63 6.88 17.29
C THR A 304 1.63 8.08 16.35
N GLY A 305 2.36 9.15 16.68
CA GLY A 305 2.50 10.34 15.84
C GLY A 305 3.79 10.37 15.02
N THR A 306 4.68 9.37 15.16
CA THR A 306 5.95 9.37 14.43
C THR A 306 5.71 9.05 12.95
N LEU A 307 6.23 9.90 12.05
CA LEU A 307 6.13 9.68 10.61
C LEU A 307 7.08 8.55 10.19
N GLY A 308 6.49 7.45 9.72
CA GLY A 308 7.19 6.24 9.30
C GLY A 308 7.41 6.14 7.80
N GLU A 309 6.64 6.88 6.99
CA GLU A 309 6.71 6.77 5.54
C GLU A 309 6.36 8.09 4.83
N LEU A 310 6.98 8.27 3.67
CA LEU A 310 6.57 9.17 2.59
C LEU A 310 6.50 8.34 1.31
N GLY A 311 5.31 8.13 0.77
CA GLY A 311 5.09 7.32 -0.43
C GLY A 311 4.51 8.11 -1.61
N PHE A 312 4.81 7.62 -2.83
CA PHE A 312 4.36 8.19 -4.11
C PHE A 312 3.83 7.09 -5.00
N GLY A 313 2.58 7.24 -5.47
CA GLY A 313 1.98 6.33 -6.44
C GLY A 313 2.68 6.41 -7.82
N THR A 314 2.76 5.26 -8.48
CA THR A 314 3.46 5.13 -9.78
C THR A 314 2.54 4.65 -10.90
N GLN A 315 1.27 4.36 -10.61
CA GLN A 315 0.35 3.69 -11.52
C GLN A 315 -0.80 4.59 -11.98
N VAL A 316 -1.27 4.40 -13.20
CA VAL A 316 -2.49 5.03 -13.69
C VAL A 316 -3.65 4.06 -13.49
N LEU A 317 -4.38 4.23 -12.39
CA LEU A 317 -5.46 3.35 -11.96
C LEU A 317 -6.74 4.15 -11.68
N PRO A 318 -7.93 3.55 -11.85
CA PRO A 318 -9.17 4.17 -11.40
C PRO A 318 -9.23 4.22 -9.88
N VAL A 319 -9.99 5.17 -9.34
CA VAL A 319 -10.29 5.23 -7.91
C VAL A 319 -11.06 3.99 -7.50
N SER A 320 -10.55 3.29 -6.49
CA SER A 320 -11.17 2.06 -5.97
C SER A 320 -11.99 2.29 -4.70
N GLY A 321 -11.73 3.37 -3.98
CA GLY A 321 -12.28 3.65 -2.67
C GLY A 321 -11.60 2.86 -1.54
N ALA A 322 -10.52 2.13 -1.84
CA ALA A 322 -9.67 1.46 -0.87
C ALA A 322 -8.23 1.99 -1.00
N ASP A 323 -7.66 2.39 0.12
CA ASP A 323 -6.36 3.08 0.15
C ASP A 323 -5.25 2.26 -0.49
N ILE A 324 -5.26 0.95 -0.33
CA ILE A 324 -4.28 0.04 -0.91
C ILE A 324 -4.06 0.24 -2.43
N GLN A 325 -5.10 0.57 -3.19
CA GLN A 325 -4.96 0.90 -4.60
C GLN A 325 -4.80 2.40 -4.82
N ASP A 326 -5.55 3.22 -4.09
CA ASP A 326 -5.67 4.64 -4.36
C ASP A 326 -4.35 5.39 -4.06
N GLU A 327 -3.53 4.87 -3.14
CA GLU A 327 -2.17 5.35 -2.85
C GLU A 327 -1.15 5.01 -3.96
N LYS A 328 -1.45 4.03 -4.82
CA LYS A 328 -0.59 3.64 -5.94
C LYS A 328 -0.81 4.50 -7.18
N VAL A 329 -1.79 5.42 -7.14
CA VAL A 329 -2.14 6.28 -8.29
C VAL A 329 -1.07 7.36 -8.51
N LEU A 330 -0.59 7.49 -9.73
CA LEU A 330 0.39 8.48 -10.12
C LEU A 330 -0.16 9.91 -9.93
N GLY A 331 0.57 10.74 -9.20
CA GLY A 331 0.13 12.09 -8.81
C GLY A 331 -0.49 12.16 -7.41
N THR A 332 -0.62 11.04 -6.70
CA THR A 332 -0.93 11.02 -5.27
C THR A 332 0.35 10.89 -4.45
N CYS A 333 0.27 11.27 -3.19
CA CYS A 333 1.27 10.90 -2.19
C CYS A 333 0.57 10.60 -0.86
N HIS A 334 1.27 9.89 0.02
CA HIS A 334 0.81 9.62 1.36
C HIS A 334 1.95 9.81 2.36
N LEU A 335 1.57 10.08 3.59
CA LEU A 335 2.42 10.03 4.78
C LEU A 335 1.87 8.91 5.67
N ALA A 336 2.74 8.11 6.26
CA ALA A 336 2.26 7.15 7.26
C ALA A 336 2.81 7.46 8.64
N THR A 337 2.03 7.08 9.65
CA THR A 337 2.41 7.17 11.06
C THR A 337 2.52 5.79 11.69
N GLY A 338 3.32 5.69 12.73
CA GLY A 338 3.48 4.46 13.50
C GLY A 338 4.68 3.62 13.10
N ARG A 339 4.55 2.29 13.15
CA ARG A 339 5.65 1.36 12.88
C ARG A 339 6.15 1.45 11.43
N ASP A 340 7.45 1.29 11.24
CA ASP A 340 8.10 1.35 9.93
C ASP A 340 9.21 0.28 9.74
N ASP A 341 9.30 -0.67 10.67
CA ASP A 341 10.32 -1.74 10.67
C ASP A 341 10.28 -2.61 9.39
N HIS A 342 9.11 -2.84 8.84
CA HIS A 342 8.93 -3.57 7.58
C HIS A 342 9.38 -2.79 6.35
N LEU A 343 9.49 -1.47 6.44
CA LEU A 343 9.98 -0.57 5.40
C LEU A 343 11.49 -0.29 5.52
N GLY A 344 12.14 -0.88 6.52
CA GLY A 344 13.55 -0.64 6.82
C GLY A 344 13.82 0.52 7.77
N GLY A 345 12.78 1.02 8.44
CA GLY A 345 12.87 2.01 9.50
C GLY A 345 13.22 1.42 10.86
N ASP A 346 13.16 2.23 11.87
CA ASP A 346 13.63 1.94 13.24
C ASP A 346 12.52 1.88 14.30
N ILE A 347 11.26 2.12 13.88
CA ILE A 347 10.10 2.10 14.78
C ILE A 347 9.52 0.68 14.88
N LEU A 348 9.85 0.01 15.98
CA LEU A 348 9.42 -1.35 16.26
C LEU A 348 8.11 -1.39 17.05
N PRO A 349 7.28 -2.45 16.94
CA PRO A 349 6.07 -2.62 17.74
C PRO A 349 6.31 -2.50 19.25
N SER A 350 7.46 -2.96 19.75
CA SER A 350 7.84 -2.91 21.16
C SER A 350 8.09 -1.49 21.70
N MET A 351 8.17 -0.48 20.85
CA MET A 351 8.36 0.91 21.25
C MET A 351 7.05 1.61 21.62
N PHE A 352 5.92 1.02 21.25
CA PHE A 352 4.59 1.52 21.60
C PHE A 352 4.19 1.09 23.02
N LYS A 353 3.42 1.94 23.70
CA LYS A 353 2.94 1.63 25.05
C LYS A 353 1.97 0.46 25.09
N LYS A 354 1.20 0.29 24.00
CA LYS A 354 0.21 -0.76 23.86
C LYS A 354 0.32 -1.38 22.47
N HIS A 355 0.06 -2.69 22.40
CA HIS A 355 0.08 -3.43 21.14
C HIS A 355 -0.86 -2.81 20.08
N GLU A 356 -2.08 -2.46 20.48
CA GLU A 356 -3.07 -1.85 19.59
C GLU A 356 -2.66 -0.47 19.03
N ASN A 357 -1.61 0.14 19.56
CA ASN A 357 -1.06 1.40 19.05
C ASN A 357 0.05 1.19 18.01
N SER A 358 0.59 -0.03 17.88
CA SER A 358 1.71 -0.33 16.97
C SER A 358 1.26 -0.53 15.52
N THR A 359 0.29 0.26 15.08
CA THR A 359 -0.19 0.30 13.71
C THR A 359 0.80 1.01 12.78
N HIS A 360 0.60 0.81 11.48
CA HIS A 360 1.12 1.66 10.41
C HIS A 360 -0.09 2.21 9.67
N ASP A 361 -0.32 3.51 9.81
CA ASP A 361 -1.55 4.15 9.35
C ASP A 361 -1.23 5.16 8.24
N ASP A 362 -1.68 4.90 7.02
CA ASP A 362 -1.49 5.76 5.86
C ASP A 362 -2.45 6.94 5.88
N ILE A 363 -1.92 8.12 5.63
CA ILE A 363 -2.66 9.37 5.43
C ILE A 363 -2.54 9.73 3.96
N LEU A 364 -3.49 9.24 3.16
CA LEU A 364 -3.49 9.41 1.72
C LEU A 364 -4.01 10.79 1.31
N PHE A 365 -3.26 11.46 0.45
CA PHE A 365 -3.64 12.70 -0.23
C PHE A 365 -4.00 12.41 -1.68
N ALA A 366 -5.30 12.45 -1.99
CA ALA A 366 -5.84 12.17 -3.32
C ALA A 366 -7.09 13.03 -3.57
N PRO A 367 -7.40 13.42 -4.82
CA PRO A 367 -8.51 14.34 -5.12
C PRO A 367 -9.86 13.88 -4.57
N HIS A 368 -10.16 12.60 -4.66
CA HIS A 368 -11.43 12.02 -4.21
C HIS A 368 -11.50 11.86 -2.69
N LYS A 369 -10.36 11.63 -2.03
CA LYS A 369 -10.30 11.39 -0.58
C LYS A 369 -10.24 12.70 0.21
N THR A 370 -9.53 13.69 -0.31
CA THR A 370 -9.28 14.97 0.35
C THR A 370 -9.79 16.16 -0.46
N PRO A 371 -11.10 16.23 -0.80
CA PRO A 371 -11.64 17.30 -1.63
C PRO A 371 -11.57 18.68 -1.01
N ASN A 372 -11.39 18.76 0.32
CA ASN A 372 -11.36 20.03 1.08
C ASN A 372 -9.99 20.72 1.09
N PHE A 373 -8.98 20.09 0.53
CA PHE A 373 -7.65 20.66 0.35
C PHE A 373 -6.93 19.96 -0.82
N ASN A 374 -5.95 20.66 -1.37
CA ASN A 374 -5.20 20.19 -2.54
C ASN A 374 -3.72 20.10 -2.21
N ILE A 375 -3.03 19.11 -2.76
CA ILE A 375 -1.57 19.16 -2.91
C ILE A 375 -1.28 20.24 -3.96
N ARG A 376 -0.85 21.41 -3.51
CA ARG A 376 -0.44 22.47 -4.42
C ARG A 376 0.81 22.09 -5.17
N GLN A 377 1.83 21.63 -4.43
CA GLN A 377 3.10 21.24 -5.01
C GLN A 377 3.88 20.30 -4.08
N VAL A 378 4.55 19.32 -4.66
CA VAL A 378 5.59 18.50 -4.01
C VAL A 378 6.92 18.82 -4.65
N ARG A 379 7.91 19.24 -3.86
CA ARG A 379 9.26 19.59 -4.29
C ARG A 379 10.29 18.69 -3.64
N MET A 380 11.18 18.15 -4.43
CA MET A 380 12.32 17.34 -3.99
C MET A 380 13.60 18.16 -4.13
N LYS A 381 14.46 18.12 -3.10
CA LYS A 381 15.76 18.82 -3.09
C LYS A 381 16.93 17.84 -3.05
N ARG A 382 17.97 18.13 -3.85
CA ARG A 382 19.29 17.48 -3.84
C ARG A 382 20.37 18.55 -3.99
N GLY A 383 21.11 18.85 -2.91
CA GLY A 383 22.01 20.00 -2.88
C GLY A 383 21.28 21.28 -3.27
N ASP A 384 21.79 21.96 -4.29
CA ASP A 384 21.18 23.19 -4.83
C ASP A 384 20.11 22.96 -5.89
N GLN A 385 19.83 21.69 -6.25
CA GLN A 385 18.81 21.36 -7.26
C GLN A 385 17.46 21.13 -6.60
N GLU A 386 16.42 21.67 -7.21
CA GLU A 386 15.04 21.46 -6.83
C GLU A 386 14.23 20.95 -8.02
N GLU A 387 13.49 19.87 -7.82
CA GLU A 387 12.62 19.26 -8.81
C GLU A 387 11.18 19.23 -8.30
N ILE A 388 10.24 19.66 -9.12
CA ILE A 388 8.83 19.52 -8.84
C ILE A 388 8.42 18.08 -9.20
N LEU A 389 7.78 17.38 -8.27
CA LEU A 389 7.29 16.02 -8.47
C LEU A 389 5.81 15.99 -8.83
N ILE A 390 5.00 16.74 -8.08
CA ILE A 390 3.54 16.76 -8.22
C ILE A 390 3.07 18.22 -8.17
N GLU A 391 2.10 18.59 -9.01
CA GLU A 391 1.36 19.84 -8.95
C GLU A 391 -0.14 19.57 -9.08
N ASN A 392 -0.93 20.02 -8.13
CA ASN A 392 -2.39 19.85 -8.13
C ASN A 392 -2.83 18.41 -8.43
N PHE A 393 -2.23 17.43 -7.73
CA PHE A 393 -2.43 15.98 -7.92
C PHE A 393 -2.07 15.48 -9.32
N ARG A 394 -1.25 16.19 -10.09
CA ARG A 394 -0.75 15.76 -11.38
C ARG A 394 0.75 15.49 -11.32
N PRO A 395 1.20 14.40 -11.93
CA PRO A 395 2.64 14.16 -12.06
C PRO A 395 3.28 15.29 -12.88
N SER A 396 4.43 15.76 -12.43
CA SER A 396 5.19 16.76 -13.15
C SER A 396 5.82 16.19 -14.42
N ARG A 397 6.35 17.12 -15.26
CA ARG A 397 7.14 16.71 -16.42
C ARG A 397 8.36 15.87 -16.03
N TYR A 398 8.99 16.18 -14.90
CA TYR A 398 10.15 15.42 -14.39
C TYR A 398 9.80 13.93 -14.18
N LEU A 399 8.66 13.63 -13.53
CA LEU A 399 8.23 12.23 -13.33
C LEU A 399 7.82 11.59 -14.66
N MET A 400 7.17 12.34 -15.57
CA MET A 400 6.76 11.82 -16.88
C MET A 400 7.97 11.50 -17.77
N ASP A 401 8.99 12.35 -17.79
CA ASP A 401 10.23 12.12 -18.53
C ASP A 401 10.99 10.91 -17.95
N ALA A 402 10.98 10.72 -16.62
CA ALA A 402 11.55 9.54 -15.98
C ALA A 402 10.85 8.24 -16.39
N LEU A 403 9.50 8.21 -16.41
CA LEU A 403 8.72 7.07 -16.89
C LEU A 403 8.93 6.77 -18.37
N ALA A 404 9.19 7.79 -19.19
CA ALA A 404 9.50 7.64 -20.60
C ALA A 404 10.93 7.15 -20.87
N SER A 405 11.85 7.36 -19.94
CA SER A 405 13.25 6.98 -20.10
C SER A 405 13.46 5.47 -20.11
N GLY A 406 14.31 4.96 -21.02
CA GLY A 406 14.68 3.56 -21.08
C GLY A 406 13.70 2.64 -21.81
N ARG A 407 12.87 3.17 -22.71
CA ARG A 407 12.01 2.40 -23.64
C ARG A 407 12.56 2.44 -25.05
#